data_2a188715ccf57e138a0c118b1d7f9b02
#
_entry.id   2a188715ccf57e138a0c118b1d7f9b02
#
_cell.length_a   1.000
_cell.length_b   1.000
_cell.length_c   1.000
_cell.angle_alpha   90.00
_cell.angle_beta   90.00
_cell.angle_gamma   90.00
#
_symmetry.space_group_name_H-M   'P 1'
#
loop_
_entity.id
_entity.type
_entity.pdbx_description
1 polymer ?
#
loop_
_entity_poly.entity_id
_entity_poly.type
_entity_poly.pdbx_seq_one_letter_code
_entity_poly.pdbx_strand_id
1 'polypeptide(L)'
;MNIILGPPGTGKTTYLLNKVEEYMLKGVPPDRIGYFGFTRRAAAEAIDRACSKFKLSRRDLPFFRTLHSLAFMQMGINHNQIMTADKFPEVGEWLKIGGFFNSGLTDQGPYKDFGYGDKFLEIINIARILQQPLRQAYNESTVPLKTDWARVDYVDRGLKAWKKKYLPISL
;
A
#
# COMPACT_ATOMS: atom_id res chain seq x y z
N MET A 1 -23.82 7.89 4.20
CA MET A 1 -22.36 8.17 4.24
C MET A 1 -22.18 9.61 4.73
N ASN A 2 -21.38 9.85 5.77
CA ASN A 2 -21.09 11.20 6.28
C ASN A 2 -19.64 11.57 5.88
N ILE A 3 -19.47 12.72 5.22
CA ILE A 3 -18.15 13.25 4.85
C ILE A 3 -17.84 14.43 5.78
N ILE A 4 -16.65 14.39 6.41
CA ILE A 4 -16.21 15.42 7.34
C ILE A 4 -14.92 16.02 6.78
N LEU A 5 -14.99 17.29 6.44
CA LEU A 5 -13.86 18.06 5.91
C LEU A 5 -13.33 19.02 6.97
N GLY A 6 -12.04 19.27 6.95
CA GLY A 6 -11.38 20.24 7.82
C GLY A 6 -9.87 20.16 7.77
N PRO A 7 -9.16 21.27 8.04
CA PRO A 7 -7.70 21.30 8.08
C PRO A 7 -7.14 20.42 9.23
N PRO A 8 -5.82 20.20 9.28
CA PRO A 8 -5.18 19.56 10.44
C PRO A 8 -5.53 20.24 11.76
N GLY A 9 -5.68 19.48 12.85
CA GLY A 9 -5.98 20.03 14.18
C GLY A 9 -7.45 20.34 14.49
N THR A 10 -8.39 20.19 13.55
CA THR A 10 -9.82 20.50 13.75
C THR A 10 -10.64 19.43 14.47
N GLY A 11 -9.99 18.46 15.10
CA GLY A 11 -10.68 17.46 15.90
C GLY A 11 -11.34 16.30 15.11
N LYS A 12 -11.02 16.11 13.83
CA LYS A 12 -11.58 15.00 13.02
C LYS A 12 -11.41 13.63 13.66
N THR A 13 -10.23 13.34 14.20
CA THR A 13 -9.96 12.08 14.92
C THR A 13 -10.83 11.95 16.15
N THR A 14 -10.99 13.03 16.93
CA THR A 14 -11.85 13.05 18.11
C THR A 14 -13.32 12.79 17.73
N TYR A 15 -13.80 13.42 16.67
CA TYR A 15 -15.14 13.18 16.15
C TYR A 15 -15.35 11.70 15.77
N LEU A 16 -14.39 11.10 15.04
CA LEU A 16 -14.48 9.69 14.66
C LEU A 16 -14.45 8.75 15.88
N LEU A 17 -13.65 9.05 16.90
CA LEU A 17 -13.66 8.28 18.15
C LEU A 17 -14.97 8.43 18.93
N ASN A 18 -15.60 9.59 18.90
CA ASN A 18 -16.95 9.76 19.48
C ASN A 18 -17.98 8.90 18.72
N LYS A 19 -17.84 8.75 17.39
CA LYS A 19 -18.68 7.81 16.62
C LYS A 19 -18.44 6.35 17.02
N VAL A 20 -17.20 5.97 17.25
CA VAL A 20 -16.89 4.63 17.81
C VAL A 20 -17.59 4.43 19.15
N GLU A 21 -17.52 5.41 20.04
CA GLU A 21 -18.22 5.37 21.34
C GLU A 21 -19.73 5.20 21.19
N GLU A 22 -20.36 5.95 20.29
CA GLU A 22 -21.79 5.82 20.00
C GLU A 22 -22.19 4.40 19.58
N TYR A 23 -21.35 3.73 18.76
CA TYR A 23 -21.60 2.34 18.36
C TYR A 23 -21.42 1.37 19.53
N MET A 24 -20.40 1.57 20.36
CA MET A 24 -20.19 0.76 21.56
C MET A 24 -21.35 0.89 22.56
N LEU A 25 -21.86 2.10 22.77
CA LEU A 25 -23.04 2.36 23.61
C LEU A 25 -24.32 1.71 23.05
N LYS A 26 -24.39 1.49 21.74
CA LYS A 26 -25.46 0.72 21.08
C LYS A 26 -25.26 -0.80 21.16
N GLY A 27 -24.25 -1.27 21.89
CA GLY A 27 -23.96 -2.69 22.08
C GLY A 27 -23.11 -3.33 20.98
N VAL A 28 -22.52 -2.54 20.07
CA VAL A 28 -21.57 -3.09 19.08
C VAL A 28 -20.24 -3.36 19.77
N PRO A 29 -19.76 -4.62 19.78
CA PRO A 29 -18.49 -4.94 20.41
C PRO A 29 -17.31 -4.27 19.67
N PRO A 30 -16.26 -3.85 20.41
CA PRO A 30 -15.13 -3.12 19.85
C PRO A 30 -14.41 -3.86 18.72
N ASP A 31 -14.35 -5.18 18.79
CA ASP A 31 -13.76 -6.06 17.79
C ASP A 31 -14.56 -6.18 16.47
N ARG A 32 -15.74 -5.56 16.42
CA ARG A 32 -16.57 -5.43 15.20
C ARG A 32 -16.59 -4.01 14.64
N ILE A 33 -15.84 -3.09 15.22
CA ILE A 33 -15.76 -1.70 14.77
C ILE A 33 -14.46 -1.48 14.01
N GLY A 34 -14.56 -1.10 12.73
CA GLY A 34 -13.40 -0.76 11.91
C GLY A 34 -13.08 0.74 11.96
N TYR A 35 -11.83 1.06 12.21
CA TYR A 35 -11.26 2.40 12.08
C TYR A 35 -10.04 2.36 11.17
N PHE A 36 -10.08 3.07 10.05
CA PHE A 36 -9.02 2.98 9.05
C PHE A 36 -8.29 4.32 8.89
N GLY A 37 -6.99 4.30 9.19
CA GLY A 37 -6.08 5.40 8.93
C GLY A 37 -5.38 5.23 7.58
N PHE A 38 -5.04 6.34 6.93
CA PHE A 38 -4.26 6.31 5.70
C PHE A 38 -2.81 5.87 5.96
N THR A 39 -2.20 6.35 7.03
CA THR A 39 -0.82 6.01 7.41
C THR A 39 -0.78 5.10 8.64
N ARG A 40 0.30 4.34 8.80
CA ARG A 40 0.55 3.52 9.99
C ARG A 40 0.55 4.37 11.26
N ARG A 41 1.13 5.59 11.19
CA ARG A 41 1.17 6.53 12.30
C ARG A 41 -0.22 6.98 12.73
N ALA A 42 -1.06 7.37 11.77
CA ALA A 42 -2.44 7.77 12.07
C ALA A 42 -3.27 6.63 12.67
N ALA A 43 -3.11 5.40 12.17
CA ALA A 43 -3.77 4.24 12.75
C ALA A 43 -3.28 3.94 14.18
N ALA A 44 -1.97 4.00 14.43
CA ALA A 44 -1.41 3.80 15.77
C ALA A 44 -1.90 4.85 16.76
N GLU A 45 -1.91 6.13 16.38
CA GLU A 45 -2.42 7.22 17.20
C GLU A 45 -3.92 7.02 17.56
N ALA A 46 -4.72 6.57 16.58
CA ALA A 46 -6.13 6.28 16.84
C ALA A 46 -6.32 5.12 17.83
N ILE A 47 -5.49 4.07 17.72
CA ILE A 47 -5.48 2.96 18.70
C ILE A 47 -5.16 3.49 20.10
N ASP A 48 -4.07 4.25 20.25
CA ASP A 48 -3.64 4.73 21.56
C ASP A 48 -4.68 5.63 22.21
N ARG A 49 -5.30 6.52 21.44
CA ARG A 49 -6.40 7.36 21.90
C ARG A 49 -7.65 6.54 22.27
N ALA A 50 -8.00 5.52 21.47
CA ALA A 50 -9.13 4.64 21.76
C ALA A 50 -8.88 3.80 23.02
N CYS A 51 -7.70 3.21 23.17
CA CYS A 51 -7.31 2.47 24.37
C CYS A 51 -7.42 3.33 25.62
N SER A 52 -6.90 4.57 25.58
CA SER A 52 -6.96 5.51 26.70
C SER A 52 -8.40 5.94 27.02
N LYS A 53 -9.18 6.27 25.98
CA LYS A 53 -10.55 6.78 26.15
C LYS A 53 -11.51 5.71 26.65
N PHE A 54 -11.42 4.49 26.10
CA PHE A 54 -12.39 3.41 26.35
C PHE A 54 -11.87 2.37 27.36
N LYS A 55 -10.64 2.54 27.87
CA LYS A 55 -9.98 1.58 28.78
C LYS A 55 -9.89 0.18 28.18
N LEU A 56 -9.62 0.11 26.86
CA LEU A 56 -9.47 -1.12 26.08
C LEU A 56 -7.98 -1.44 25.88
N SER A 57 -7.70 -2.70 25.59
CA SER A 57 -6.39 -3.15 25.10
C SER A 57 -6.31 -3.05 23.56
N ARG A 58 -5.10 -3.04 23.00
CA ARG A 58 -4.92 -3.09 21.53
C ARG A 58 -5.52 -4.36 20.90
N ARG A 59 -5.65 -5.45 21.66
CA ARG A 59 -6.23 -6.71 21.23
C ARG A 59 -7.73 -6.62 20.99
N ASP A 60 -8.40 -5.71 21.69
CA ASP A 60 -9.85 -5.47 21.58
C ASP A 60 -10.20 -4.67 20.34
N LEU A 61 -9.18 -4.10 19.63
CA LEU A 61 -9.31 -3.22 18.47
C LEU A 61 -8.64 -3.80 17.21
N PRO A 62 -8.93 -5.04 16.78
CA PRO A 62 -8.24 -5.71 15.69
C PRO A 62 -8.39 -5.00 14.34
N PHE A 63 -9.45 -4.21 14.16
CA PHE A 63 -9.76 -3.48 12.94
C PHE A 63 -9.43 -1.98 12.98
N PHE A 64 -8.67 -1.53 13.99
CA PHE A 64 -8.06 -0.20 14.00
C PHE A 64 -6.71 -0.27 13.28
N ARG A 65 -6.67 -0.03 11.98
CA ARG A 65 -5.48 -0.24 11.15
C ARG A 65 -5.50 0.54 9.84
N THR A 66 -4.49 0.38 9.00
CA THR A 66 -4.55 0.87 7.63
C THR A 66 -5.32 -0.10 6.74
N LEU A 67 -5.91 0.38 5.63
CA LEU A 67 -6.58 -0.49 4.64
C LEU A 67 -5.65 -1.56 4.07
N HIS A 68 -4.38 -1.23 3.83
CA HIS A 68 -3.38 -2.22 3.40
C HIS A 68 -3.19 -3.33 4.43
N SER A 69 -3.08 -2.97 5.70
CA SER A 69 -2.95 -3.96 6.78
C SER A 69 -4.19 -4.84 6.92
N LEU A 70 -5.39 -4.28 6.69
CA LEU A 70 -6.62 -5.07 6.63
C LEU A 70 -6.61 -6.06 5.47
N ALA A 71 -6.26 -5.59 4.27
CA ALA A 71 -6.18 -6.45 3.09
C ALA A 71 -5.21 -7.61 3.29
N PHE A 72 -4.01 -7.36 3.83
CA PHE A 72 -3.05 -8.43 4.13
C PHE A 72 -3.59 -9.44 5.13
N MET A 73 -4.28 -8.97 6.17
CA MET A 73 -4.91 -9.86 7.14
C MET A 73 -6.00 -10.73 6.50
N GLN A 74 -6.87 -10.14 5.69
CA GLN A 74 -7.96 -10.86 5.02
C GLN A 74 -7.46 -11.86 3.97
N MET A 75 -6.37 -11.53 3.28
CA MET A 75 -5.75 -12.40 2.28
C MET A 75 -4.82 -13.46 2.89
N GLY A 76 -4.58 -13.44 4.20
CA GLY A 76 -3.63 -14.34 4.85
C GLY A 76 -2.18 -14.17 4.37
N ILE A 77 -1.83 -12.99 3.83
CA ILE A 77 -0.49 -12.73 3.28
C ILE A 77 0.51 -12.50 4.41
N ASN A 78 1.60 -13.26 4.36
CA ASN A 78 2.75 -13.06 5.24
C ASN A 78 3.74 -12.04 4.64
N HIS A 79 4.54 -11.42 5.50
CA HIS A 79 5.54 -10.41 5.07
C HIS A 79 6.51 -10.94 4.00
N ASN A 80 6.88 -12.22 4.07
CA ASN A 80 7.78 -12.86 3.11
C ASN A 80 7.20 -12.97 1.69
N GLN A 81 5.88 -12.87 1.57
CA GLN A 81 5.16 -12.93 0.29
C GLN A 81 4.96 -11.54 -0.34
N ILE A 82 5.50 -10.50 0.29
CA ILE A 82 5.40 -9.12 -0.19
C ILE A 82 6.67 -8.76 -0.96
N MET A 83 6.50 -8.01 -2.04
CA MET A 83 7.60 -7.40 -2.78
C MET A 83 8.15 -6.21 -1.99
N THR A 84 9.25 -6.43 -1.28
CA THR A 84 9.96 -5.42 -0.49
C THR A 84 11.17 -4.88 -1.24
N ALA A 85 11.73 -3.76 -0.79
CA ALA A 85 12.83 -3.08 -1.48
C ALA A 85 14.07 -3.95 -1.67
N ASP A 86 14.36 -4.81 -0.71
CA ASP A 86 15.49 -5.77 -0.72
C ASP A 86 15.40 -6.82 -1.82
N LYS A 87 14.20 -7.08 -2.36
CA LYS A 87 13.98 -8.07 -3.43
C LYS A 87 14.18 -7.51 -4.85
N PHE A 88 14.25 -6.20 -5.01
CA PHE A 88 14.41 -5.60 -6.34
C PHE A 88 15.77 -5.90 -7.00
N PRO A 89 16.90 -5.94 -6.30
CA PRO A 89 18.17 -6.38 -6.90
C PRO A 89 18.09 -7.79 -7.49
N GLU A 90 17.47 -8.74 -6.80
CA GLU A 90 17.27 -10.11 -7.27
C GLU A 90 16.42 -10.16 -8.55
N VAL A 91 15.38 -9.31 -8.64
CA VAL A 91 14.57 -9.17 -9.85
C VAL A 91 15.43 -8.63 -11.01
N GLY A 92 16.30 -7.68 -10.72
CA GLY A 92 17.23 -7.13 -11.70
C GLY A 92 18.18 -8.19 -12.27
N GLU A 93 18.74 -9.03 -11.43
CA GLU A 93 19.58 -10.16 -11.83
C GLU A 93 18.78 -11.19 -12.66
N TRP A 94 17.59 -11.55 -12.20
CA TRP A 94 16.70 -12.47 -12.92
C TRP A 94 16.37 -11.97 -14.33
N LEU A 95 16.07 -10.68 -14.49
CA LEU A 95 15.70 -10.04 -15.75
C LEU A 95 16.92 -9.63 -16.58
N LYS A 96 18.12 -9.70 -16.03
CA LYS A 96 19.36 -9.14 -16.62
C LYS A 96 19.21 -7.66 -16.96
N ILE A 97 18.59 -6.91 -16.06
CA ILE A 97 18.33 -5.47 -16.18
C ILE A 97 18.79 -4.80 -14.89
N GLY A 98 19.77 -3.90 -14.99
CA GLY A 98 20.25 -3.12 -13.85
C GLY A 98 19.29 -2.00 -13.45
N GLY A 99 19.52 -1.44 -12.25
CA GLY A 99 18.83 -0.23 -11.81
C GLY A 99 17.41 -0.47 -11.29
N PHE A 100 17.17 -1.61 -10.64
CA PHE A 100 15.99 -1.83 -9.81
C PHE A 100 16.34 -1.52 -8.36
N PHE A 101 16.01 -0.33 -7.89
CA PHE A 101 16.31 0.14 -6.52
C PHE A 101 15.05 0.39 -5.71
N ASN A 102 13.86 0.25 -6.33
CA ASN A 102 12.57 0.63 -5.75
C ASN A 102 12.59 2.06 -5.19
N SER A 103 13.14 2.99 -5.93
CA SER A 103 13.12 4.41 -5.62
C SER A 103 11.71 5.03 -5.70
N GLY A 104 10.66 4.19 -5.83
CA GLY A 104 9.27 4.62 -5.90
C GLY A 104 8.74 5.10 -4.57
N LEU A 105 7.91 6.15 -4.63
CA LEU A 105 7.03 6.73 -3.60
C LEU A 105 7.51 6.50 -2.14
N THR A 106 8.53 7.19 -1.75
CA THR A 106 8.79 7.41 -0.33
C THR A 106 8.02 8.66 0.10
N ASP A 107 7.50 8.69 1.32
CA ASP A 107 6.84 9.84 1.94
C ASP A 107 7.70 11.12 1.98
N GLN A 108 8.89 11.12 1.38
CA GLN A 108 9.91 12.17 1.48
C GLN A 108 10.13 13.01 0.22
N GLY A 109 9.19 13.01 -0.74
CA GLY A 109 9.25 13.96 -1.87
C GLY A 109 9.77 13.39 -3.19
N PRO A 110 10.00 14.26 -4.20
CA PRO A 110 10.24 13.84 -5.56
C PRO A 110 11.55 13.07 -5.72
N TYR A 111 11.45 12.01 -6.44
CA TYR A 111 12.42 11.03 -6.88
C TYR A 111 13.87 11.55 -7.01
N LYS A 112 14.76 11.04 -6.17
CA LYS A 112 16.20 11.06 -6.42
C LYS A 112 16.59 9.77 -7.12
N ASP A 113 17.13 9.89 -8.32
CA ASP A 113 17.78 8.84 -9.10
C ASP A 113 16.97 7.56 -9.39
N PHE A 114 16.10 7.65 -10.39
CA PHE A 114 15.50 6.46 -11.01
C PHE A 114 16.59 5.63 -11.71
N GLY A 115 16.76 4.40 -11.24
CA GLY A 115 17.47 3.39 -12.00
C GLY A 115 16.74 3.03 -13.30
N TYR A 116 17.47 2.46 -14.25
CA TYR A 116 16.86 2.05 -15.52
C TYR A 116 15.71 1.05 -15.32
N GLY A 117 15.87 0.09 -14.40
CA GLY A 117 14.84 -0.88 -14.04
C GLY A 117 13.61 -0.26 -13.36
N ASP A 118 13.81 0.77 -12.54
CA ASP A 118 12.72 1.45 -11.83
C ASP A 118 11.74 2.13 -12.80
N LYS A 119 12.21 2.59 -13.96
CA LYS A 119 11.37 3.21 -14.99
C LYS A 119 10.34 2.23 -15.57
N PHE A 120 10.71 0.96 -15.71
CA PHE A 120 9.74 -0.08 -16.09
C PHE A 120 8.71 -0.30 -15.01
N LEU A 121 9.14 -0.35 -13.73
CA LEU A 121 8.22 -0.53 -12.61
C LEU A 121 7.22 0.63 -12.52
N GLU A 122 7.63 1.85 -12.80
CA GLU A 122 6.75 3.01 -12.82
C GLU A 122 5.64 2.86 -13.85
N ILE A 123 5.97 2.53 -15.10
CA ILE A 123 4.97 2.29 -16.16
C ILE A 123 4.02 1.15 -15.78
N ILE A 124 4.56 0.05 -15.25
CA ILE A 124 3.77 -1.09 -14.79
C ILE A 124 2.84 -0.69 -13.64
N ASN A 125 3.30 0.13 -12.72
CA ASN A 125 2.49 0.60 -11.59
C ASN A 125 1.41 1.58 -12.04
N ILE A 126 1.71 2.49 -12.97
CA ILE A 126 0.71 3.39 -13.57
C ILE A 126 -0.43 2.57 -14.19
N ALA A 127 -0.09 1.55 -14.98
CA ALA A 127 -1.09 0.66 -15.59
C ALA A 127 -2.01 0.01 -14.54
N ARG A 128 -1.44 -0.43 -13.42
CA ARG A 128 -2.19 -1.05 -12.32
C ARG A 128 -3.06 -0.06 -11.56
N ILE A 129 -2.52 1.12 -11.24
CA ILE A 129 -3.24 2.17 -10.49
C ILE A 129 -4.43 2.67 -11.31
N LEU A 130 -4.23 2.92 -12.59
CA LEU A 130 -5.27 3.41 -13.49
C LEU A 130 -6.16 2.29 -14.05
N GLN A 131 -5.88 1.02 -13.70
CA GLN A 131 -6.60 -0.16 -14.20
C GLN A 131 -6.70 -0.21 -15.74
N GLN A 132 -5.64 0.21 -16.42
CA GLN A 132 -5.57 0.28 -17.88
C GLN A 132 -4.58 -0.75 -18.45
N PRO A 133 -4.71 -1.11 -19.75
CA PRO A 133 -3.75 -1.98 -20.42
C PRO A 133 -2.32 -1.41 -20.34
N LEU A 134 -1.34 -2.29 -20.06
CA LEU A 134 0.06 -1.87 -19.91
C LEU A 134 0.57 -1.14 -21.18
N ARG A 135 0.14 -1.56 -22.37
CA ARG A 135 0.54 -0.90 -23.62
C ARG A 135 0.02 0.53 -23.73
N GLN A 136 -1.18 0.77 -23.22
CA GLN A 136 -1.73 2.14 -23.14
C GLN A 136 -0.90 2.99 -22.17
N ALA A 137 -0.63 2.48 -20.98
CA ALA A 137 0.22 3.17 -20.00
C ALA A 137 1.61 3.48 -20.56
N TYR A 138 2.20 2.57 -21.33
CA TYR A 138 3.48 2.80 -21.99
C TYR A 138 3.39 3.94 -23.02
N ASN A 139 2.38 3.94 -23.88
CA ASN A 139 2.20 4.97 -24.92
C ASN A 139 1.91 6.37 -24.34
N GLU A 140 1.22 6.43 -23.22
CA GLU A 140 0.82 7.68 -22.53
C GLU A 140 1.87 8.14 -21.50
N SER A 141 2.88 7.30 -21.23
CA SER A 141 3.87 7.56 -20.18
C SER A 141 4.78 8.74 -20.52
N THR A 142 4.96 9.61 -19.55
CA THR A 142 5.98 10.68 -19.57
C THR A 142 7.31 10.24 -18.96
N VAL A 143 7.42 8.99 -18.52
CA VAL A 143 8.66 8.43 -17.98
C VAL A 143 9.75 8.46 -19.04
N PRO A 144 10.93 9.02 -18.76
CA PRO A 144 12.01 9.13 -19.74
C PRO A 144 12.71 7.79 -19.92
N LEU A 145 12.00 6.82 -20.49
CA LEU A 145 12.48 5.48 -20.80
C LEU A 145 12.67 5.32 -22.31
N LYS A 146 13.93 5.36 -22.74
CA LYS A 146 14.29 5.08 -24.13
C LYS A 146 14.33 3.56 -24.36
N THR A 147 13.18 2.98 -24.68
CA THR A 147 13.05 1.54 -24.97
C THR A 147 11.86 1.29 -25.87
N ASP A 148 11.77 0.09 -26.42
CA ASP A 148 10.61 -0.36 -27.20
C ASP A 148 9.58 -1.09 -26.32
N TRP A 149 8.41 -1.31 -26.90
CA TRP A 149 7.33 -2.05 -26.25
C TRP A 149 7.74 -3.47 -25.88
N ALA A 150 8.50 -4.15 -26.71
CA ALA A 150 8.88 -5.54 -26.49
C ALA A 150 9.67 -5.69 -25.19
N ARG A 151 10.50 -4.72 -24.87
CA ARG A 151 11.26 -4.69 -23.61
C ARG A 151 10.39 -4.47 -22.39
N VAL A 152 9.39 -3.58 -22.49
CA VAL A 152 8.43 -3.33 -21.39
C VAL A 152 7.59 -4.58 -21.12
N ASP A 153 7.08 -5.23 -22.15
CA ASP A 153 6.33 -6.47 -22.04
C ASP A 153 7.18 -7.62 -21.47
N TYR A 154 8.44 -7.71 -21.88
CA TYR A 154 9.39 -8.67 -21.31
C TYR A 154 9.57 -8.48 -19.81
N VAL A 155 9.75 -7.24 -19.34
CA VAL A 155 9.92 -6.92 -17.92
C VAL A 155 8.66 -7.25 -17.12
N ASP A 156 7.48 -6.91 -17.62
CA ASP A 156 6.22 -7.22 -16.92
C ASP A 156 5.99 -8.72 -16.79
N ARG A 157 6.18 -9.47 -17.89
CA ARG A 157 6.07 -10.94 -17.86
C ARG A 157 7.10 -11.58 -16.94
N GLY A 158 8.33 -11.13 -17.00
CA GLY A 158 9.41 -11.63 -16.16
C GLY A 158 9.18 -11.32 -14.68
N LEU A 159 8.70 -10.13 -14.34
CA LEU A 159 8.33 -9.75 -12.97
C LEU A 159 7.17 -10.61 -12.45
N LYS A 160 6.16 -10.88 -13.26
CA LYS A 160 5.04 -11.78 -12.91
C LYS A 160 5.54 -13.21 -12.68
N ALA A 161 6.42 -13.72 -13.52
CA ALA A 161 7.02 -15.05 -13.38
C ALA A 161 7.87 -15.14 -12.10
N TRP A 162 8.71 -14.13 -11.85
CA TRP A 162 9.52 -14.06 -10.64
C TRP A 162 8.64 -14.05 -9.38
N LYS A 163 7.60 -13.20 -9.34
CA LYS A 163 6.65 -13.17 -8.21
C LYS A 163 5.96 -14.50 -8.00
N LYS A 164 5.51 -15.16 -9.06
CA LYS A 164 4.88 -16.47 -8.96
C LYS A 164 5.81 -17.52 -8.37
N LYS A 165 7.09 -17.46 -8.67
CA LYS A 165 8.10 -18.41 -8.20
C LYS A 165 8.55 -18.16 -6.77
N TYR A 166 8.81 -16.90 -6.42
CA TYR A 166 9.46 -16.53 -5.15
C TYR A 166 8.52 -15.92 -4.11
N LEU A 167 7.34 -15.49 -4.53
CA LEU A 167 6.32 -14.90 -3.66
C LEU A 167 4.96 -15.61 -3.86
N PRO A 168 4.89 -16.95 -3.75
CA PRO A 168 3.63 -17.65 -3.99
C PRO A 168 2.59 -17.21 -2.96
N ILE A 169 1.45 -16.72 -3.46
CA ILE A 169 0.25 -16.47 -2.65
C ILE A 169 -0.63 -17.71 -2.84
N SER A 170 -0.85 -18.46 -1.78
CA SER A 170 -1.87 -19.51 -1.77
C SER A 170 -3.23 -18.81 -1.72
N LEU A 171 -3.97 -18.84 -2.81
CA LEU A 171 -5.38 -18.44 -2.86
C LEU A 171 -6.23 -19.64 -2.45
#